data_00abdd6d279ea90523434094674d20cc
#
_entry.id   00abdd6d279ea90523434094674d20cc
#
_cell.length_a   1.000
_cell.length_b   1.000
_cell.length_c   1.000
_cell.angle_alpha   90.00
_cell.angle_beta   90.00
_cell.angle_gamma   90.00
#
_symmetry.space_group_name_H-M   'P 1'
#
loop_
_entity.id
_entity.type
_entity.pdbx_description
1 polymer ?
#
loop_
_entity_poly.entity_id
_entity_poly.type
_entity_poly.pdbx_seq_one_letter_code
_entity_poly.pdbx_strand_id
1 'polypeptide(L)'
;MHYIYIRKKMNQAKFKKKNKACFLDRDGVLNKDIGYLYKKEDFQWIEGAIECISLLKKMKYKVIVITNQSGISRGFYSHEDVEKLHLWINKQLKKNINASIDQFYYSDEMPNTKAKSRRKPSPNMILEAFQDHNLDPEKCFLIGDKKTDLQAAKNAKIKGFLFEGGNLLVNIEKILKVLNF
;
A
#
# COMPACT_ATOMS: atom_id res chain seq x y z
N MET A 1 -2.70 45.41 11.44
CA MET A 1 -3.69 44.31 11.34
C MET A 1 -3.34 43.25 10.27
N HIS A 2 -2.80 43.60 9.11
CA HIS A 2 -2.48 42.66 8.00
C HIS A 2 -1.38 41.63 8.36
N TYR A 3 -0.38 42.05 9.14
CA TYR A 3 0.77 41.19 9.54
C TYR A 3 0.39 40.04 10.50
N ILE A 4 -0.61 40.27 11.36
CA ILE A 4 -1.12 39.27 12.32
C ILE A 4 -1.95 38.22 11.58
N TYR A 5 -2.67 38.61 10.52
CA TYR A 5 -3.50 37.72 9.72
C TYR A 5 -2.64 36.75 8.89
N ILE A 6 -1.52 37.23 8.31
CA ILE A 6 -0.57 36.42 7.55
C ILE A 6 0.14 35.41 8.48
N ARG A 7 0.54 35.84 9.69
CA ARG A 7 1.17 34.96 10.68
C ARG A 7 0.23 33.86 11.20
N LYS A 8 -1.08 34.16 11.37
CA LYS A 8 -2.10 33.14 11.70
C LYS A 8 -2.33 32.15 10.57
N LYS A 9 -2.36 32.59 9.31
CA LYS A 9 -2.49 31.70 8.15
C LYS A 9 -1.25 30.83 7.95
N MET A 10 -0.06 31.35 8.16
CA MET A 10 1.20 30.57 8.10
C MET A 10 1.30 29.55 9.26
N ASN A 11 0.79 29.90 10.46
CA ASN A 11 0.75 28.96 11.59
C ASN A 11 -0.34 27.88 11.43
N GLN A 12 -1.46 28.15 10.78
CA GLN A 12 -2.48 27.15 10.48
C GLN A 12 -2.03 26.16 9.40
N ALA A 13 -1.17 26.55 8.47
CA ALA A 13 -0.55 25.64 7.50
C ALA A 13 0.48 24.68 8.14
N LYS A 14 1.03 25.02 9.33
CA LYS A 14 2.10 24.27 10.01
C LYS A 14 1.64 23.06 10.83
N PHE A 15 0.34 22.83 11.04
CA PHE A 15 -0.15 21.74 11.90
C PHE A 15 -1.21 20.85 11.27
N LYS A 16 -1.13 20.58 9.97
CA LYS A 16 -1.95 19.49 9.43
C LYS A 16 -1.36 18.18 9.95
N LYS A 17 -2.06 17.52 10.90
CA LYS A 17 -1.66 16.23 11.46
C LYS A 17 -1.36 15.26 10.32
N LYS A 18 -0.13 14.75 10.27
CA LYS A 18 0.26 13.75 9.28
C LYS A 18 -0.46 12.43 9.55
N ASN A 19 -0.81 11.74 8.49
CA ASN A 19 -1.46 10.44 8.55
C ASN A 19 -0.44 9.33 8.75
N LYS A 20 -0.89 8.18 9.25
CA LYS A 20 -0.13 6.94 9.29
C LYS A 20 -0.65 5.97 8.23
N ALA A 21 0.22 5.13 7.68
CA ALA A 21 -0.16 4.17 6.65
C ALA A 21 0.49 2.80 6.85
N CYS A 22 -0.24 1.77 6.46
CA CYS A 22 0.27 0.45 6.18
C CYS A 22 0.28 0.26 4.66
N PHE A 23 1.46 0.04 4.11
CA PHE A 23 1.63 -0.37 2.72
C PHE A 23 1.59 -1.89 2.63
N LEU A 24 0.87 -2.43 1.67
CA LEU A 24 0.76 -3.86 1.41
C LEU A 24 1.13 -4.15 -0.04
N ASP A 25 1.91 -5.21 -0.29
CA ASP A 25 1.92 -5.77 -1.63
C ASP A 25 0.54 -6.40 -1.92
N ARG A 26 0.23 -6.59 -3.19
CA ARG A 26 -1.02 -7.23 -3.62
C ARG A 26 -0.84 -8.75 -3.68
N ASP A 27 -0.04 -9.20 -4.64
CA ASP A 27 0.14 -10.62 -4.94
C ASP A 27 1.10 -11.27 -3.93
N GLY A 28 0.64 -12.28 -3.23
CA GLY A 28 1.36 -12.94 -2.14
C GLY A 28 1.07 -12.37 -0.74
N VAL A 29 0.38 -11.20 -0.63
CA VAL A 29 0.01 -10.58 0.65
C VAL A 29 -1.51 -10.42 0.79
N LEU A 30 -2.17 -9.75 -0.13
CA LEU A 30 -3.63 -9.62 -0.12
C LEU A 30 -4.32 -10.82 -0.75
N ASN A 31 -3.75 -11.30 -1.84
CA ASN A 31 -4.24 -12.47 -2.58
C ASN A 31 -3.11 -13.46 -2.85
N LYS A 32 -3.49 -14.70 -3.10
CA LYS A 32 -2.52 -15.72 -3.55
C LYS A 32 -1.84 -15.25 -4.82
N ASP A 33 -0.52 -15.37 -4.87
CA ASP A 33 0.26 -15.10 -6.08
C ASP A 33 0.16 -16.33 -7.01
N ILE A 34 -0.56 -16.16 -8.12
CA ILE A 34 -0.71 -17.18 -9.17
C ILE A 34 0.07 -16.79 -10.43
N GLY A 35 0.87 -15.73 -10.36
CA GLY A 35 1.53 -15.13 -11.50
C GLY A 35 0.55 -14.37 -12.41
N TYR A 36 0.84 -13.09 -12.68
CA TYR A 36 0.08 -12.26 -13.63
C TYR A 36 -1.44 -12.23 -13.42
N LEU A 37 -1.89 -12.19 -12.15
CA LEU A 37 -3.31 -12.13 -11.80
C LEU A 37 -3.93 -10.79 -12.25
N TYR A 38 -5.00 -10.86 -13.06
CA TYR A 38 -5.79 -9.71 -13.49
C TYR A 38 -7.31 -9.97 -13.53
N LYS A 39 -7.74 -11.23 -13.52
CA LYS A 39 -9.16 -11.62 -13.51
C LYS A 39 -9.68 -11.77 -12.09
N LYS A 40 -10.86 -11.24 -11.81
CA LYS A 40 -11.53 -11.36 -10.51
C LYS A 40 -11.91 -12.81 -10.18
N GLU A 41 -12.15 -13.63 -11.20
CA GLU A 41 -12.51 -15.05 -11.06
C GLU A 41 -11.37 -15.87 -10.45
N ASP A 42 -10.12 -15.47 -10.71
CA ASP A 42 -8.92 -16.14 -10.23
C ASP A 42 -8.42 -15.57 -8.89
N PHE A 43 -9.07 -14.50 -8.40
CA PHE A 43 -8.66 -13.83 -7.17
C PHE A 43 -9.04 -14.63 -5.92
N GLN A 44 -8.04 -15.00 -5.14
CA GLN A 44 -8.23 -15.69 -3.87
C GLN A 44 -7.58 -14.90 -2.75
N TRP A 45 -8.39 -14.43 -1.79
CA TRP A 45 -7.87 -13.75 -0.62
C TRP A 45 -6.88 -14.63 0.16
N ILE A 46 -5.80 -14.01 0.66
CA ILE A 46 -4.99 -14.60 1.74
C ILE A 46 -5.85 -14.65 3.00
N GLU A 47 -5.70 -15.72 3.77
CA GLU A 47 -6.40 -15.87 5.05
C GLU A 47 -6.14 -14.69 5.99
N GLY A 48 -7.18 -14.12 6.57
CA GLY A 48 -7.08 -12.96 7.45
C GLY A 48 -6.83 -11.62 6.76
N ALA A 49 -6.78 -11.56 5.41
CA ALA A 49 -6.49 -10.30 4.70
C ALA A 49 -7.61 -9.26 4.87
N ILE A 50 -8.86 -9.68 4.82
CA ILE A 50 -10.03 -8.78 4.99
C ILE A 50 -10.05 -8.26 6.44
N GLU A 51 -9.84 -9.13 7.42
CA GLU A 51 -9.80 -8.80 8.84
C GLU A 51 -8.60 -7.88 9.18
N CYS A 52 -7.44 -8.12 8.55
CA CYS A 52 -6.27 -7.26 8.65
C CYS A 52 -6.59 -5.82 8.20
N ILE A 53 -7.22 -5.67 7.02
CA ILE A 53 -7.64 -4.36 6.52
C ILE A 53 -8.64 -3.71 7.49
N SER A 54 -9.62 -4.47 8.01
CA SER A 54 -10.58 -3.99 9.00
C SER A 54 -9.90 -3.46 10.25
N LEU A 55 -8.95 -4.21 10.80
CA LEU A 55 -8.16 -3.81 11.98
C LEU A 55 -7.38 -2.52 11.71
N LEU A 56 -6.65 -2.45 10.61
CA LEU A 56 -5.87 -1.26 10.22
C LEU A 56 -6.76 -0.02 10.08
N LYS A 57 -7.93 -0.16 9.45
CA LYS A 57 -8.89 0.94 9.30
C LYS A 57 -9.46 1.40 10.65
N LYS A 58 -9.82 0.46 11.56
CA LYS A 58 -10.25 0.78 12.94
C LYS A 58 -9.16 1.54 13.70
N MET A 59 -7.90 1.18 13.50
CA MET A 59 -6.74 1.88 14.07
C MET A 59 -6.39 3.17 13.34
N LYS A 60 -7.20 3.61 12.35
CA LYS A 60 -7.01 4.85 11.57
C LYS A 60 -5.74 4.88 10.72
N TYR A 61 -5.26 3.73 10.28
CA TYR A 61 -4.26 3.65 9.23
C TYR A 61 -4.90 3.92 7.86
N LYS A 62 -4.17 4.62 7.00
CA LYS A 62 -4.37 4.50 5.57
C LYS A 62 -3.86 3.12 5.14
N VAL A 63 -4.66 2.40 4.39
CA VAL A 63 -4.27 1.13 3.77
C VAL A 63 -3.98 1.39 2.31
N ILE A 64 -2.74 1.22 1.91
CA ILE A 64 -2.26 1.56 0.57
C ILE A 64 -1.60 0.33 -0.04
N VAL A 65 -1.99 -0.01 -1.26
CA VAL A 65 -1.38 -1.12 -2.01
C VAL A 65 -0.32 -0.59 -2.95
N ILE A 66 0.85 -1.26 -2.97
CA ILE A 66 1.93 -0.99 -3.92
C ILE A 66 2.34 -2.30 -4.60
N THR A 67 2.15 -2.44 -5.91
CA THR A 67 2.33 -3.71 -6.61
C THR A 67 3.06 -3.57 -7.94
N ASN A 68 3.88 -4.57 -8.29
CA ASN A 68 4.55 -4.66 -9.59
C ASN A 68 3.70 -5.48 -10.56
N GLN A 69 3.21 -4.86 -11.62
CA GLN A 69 2.29 -5.43 -12.61
C GLN A 69 2.90 -5.48 -14.01
N SER A 70 4.07 -6.11 -14.15
CA SER A 70 4.79 -6.19 -15.43
C SER A 70 4.09 -7.02 -16.52
N GLY A 71 2.99 -7.68 -16.20
CA GLY A 71 2.13 -8.33 -17.18
C GLY A 71 1.56 -7.35 -18.22
N ILE A 72 1.39 -6.08 -17.86
CA ILE A 72 0.97 -5.01 -18.77
C ILE A 72 2.02 -4.83 -19.88
N SER A 73 3.28 -4.56 -19.52
CA SER A 73 4.37 -4.42 -20.48
C SER A 73 4.70 -5.71 -21.26
N ARG A 74 4.22 -6.86 -20.78
CA ARG A 74 4.33 -8.14 -21.48
C ARG A 74 3.16 -8.41 -22.42
N GLY A 75 2.12 -7.56 -22.42
CA GLY A 75 0.93 -7.75 -23.22
C GLY A 75 -0.03 -8.84 -22.73
N PHE A 76 0.09 -9.29 -21.47
CA PHE A 76 -0.78 -10.32 -20.90
C PHE A 76 -2.13 -9.77 -20.48
N TYR A 77 -2.19 -8.50 -20.09
CA TYR A 77 -3.38 -7.75 -19.69
C TYR A 77 -3.11 -6.25 -19.77
N SER A 78 -4.16 -5.45 -19.75
CA SER A 78 -4.10 -4.00 -19.88
C SER A 78 -4.10 -3.27 -18.53
N HIS A 79 -3.83 -1.95 -18.54
CA HIS A 79 -4.06 -1.07 -17.40
C HIS A 79 -5.51 -1.13 -16.91
N GLU A 80 -6.45 -1.14 -17.86
CA GLU A 80 -7.89 -1.21 -17.55
C GLU A 80 -8.26 -2.51 -16.80
N ASP A 81 -7.64 -3.64 -17.12
CA ASP A 81 -7.86 -4.91 -16.42
C ASP A 81 -7.39 -4.83 -14.96
N VAL A 82 -6.22 -4.21 -14.73
CA VAL A 82 -5.70 -3.98 -13.37
C VAL A 82 -6.62 -3.06 -12.58
N GLU A 83 -7.09 -1.97 -13.17
CA GLU A 83 -8.00 -1.02 -12.53
C GLU A 83 -9.36 -1.66 -12.22
N LYS A 84 -9.92 -2.45 -13.14
CA LYS A 84 -11.15 -3.23 -12.91
C LYS A 84 -11.02 -4.19 -11.73
N LEU A 85 -9.87 -4.88 -11.63
CA LEU A 85 -9.59 -5.76 -10.49
C LEU A 85 -9.51 -4.98 -9.18
N HIS A 86 -8.79 -3.84 -9.14
CA HIS A 86 -8.67 -3.00 -7.96
C HIS A 86 -10.04 -2.44 -7.51
N LEU A 87 -10.88 -2.00 -8.44
CA LEU A 87 -12.25 -1.57 -8.15
C LEU A 87 -13.08 -2.72 -7.57
N TRP A 88 -12.96 -3.93 -8.13
CA TRP A 88 -13.66 -5.11 -7.63
C TRP A 88 -13.21 -5.47 -6.21
N ILE A 89 -11.90 -5.44 -5.91
CA ILE A 89 -11.35 -5.66 -4.57
C ILE A 89 -12.01 -4.70 -3.57
N ASN A 90 -12.04 -3.39 -3.88
CA ASN A 90 -12.66 -2.41 -3.01
C ASN A 90 -14.17 -2.62 -2.86
N LYS A 91 -14.86 -3.06 -3.91
CA LYS A 91 -16.28 -3.43 -3.83
C LYS A 91 -16.51 -4.60 -2.87
N GLN A 92 -15.65 -5.63 -2.90
CA GLN A 92 -15.72 -6.75 -1.94
C GLN A 92 -15.47 -6.29 -0.50
N LEU A 93 -14.43 -5.48 -0.26
CA LEU A 93 -14.13 -4.93 1.06
C LEU A 93 -15.26 -4.05 1.58
N LYS A 94 -15.86 -3.21 0.73
CA LYS A 94 -17.00 -2.39 1.11
C LYS A 94 -18.20 -3.22 1.54
N LYS A 95 -18.48 -4.31 0.81
CA LYS A 95 -19.57 -5.25 1.12
C LYS A 95 -19.33 -6.00 2.44
N ASN A 96 -18.09 -6.48 2.68
CA ASN A 96 -17.79 -7.37 3.80
C ASN A 96 -17.52 -6.63 5.12
N ILE A 97 -16.82 -5.48 5.07
CA ILE A 97 -16.34 -4.77 6.27
C ILE A 97 -16.64 -3.27 6.27
N ASN A 98 -17.43 -2.79 5.31
CA ASN A 98 -17.74 -1.37 5.11
C ASN A 98 -16.47 -0.47 5.06
N ALA A 99 -15.37 -0.98 4.54
CA ALA A 99 -14.11 -0.27 4.38
C ALA A 99 -13.56 -0.48 2.96
N SER A 100 -12.45 0.19 2.65
CA SER A 100 -11.75 0.07 1.37
C SER A 100 -10.25 0.31 1.56
N ILE A 101 -9.44 -0.15 0.63
CA ILE A 101 -8.08 0.29 0.39
C ILE A 101 -8.14 1.75 -0.06
N ASP A 102 -7.35 2.61 0.57
CA ASP A 102 -7.36 4.05 0.29
C ASP A 102 -6.81 4.38 -1.10
N GLN A 103 -5.76 3.66 -1.54
CA GLN A 103 -5.18 3.85 -2.86
C GLN A 103 -4.40 2.61 -3.30
N PHE A 104 -4.38 2.38 -4.62
CA PHE A 104 -3.51 1.41 -5.28
C PHE A 104 -2.49 2.14 -6.15
N TYR A 105 -1.21 1.85 -5.92
CA TYR A 105 -0.12 2.25 -6.80
C TYR A 105 0.45 1.01 -7.47
N TYR A 106 0.66 1.06 -8.77
CA TYR A 106 1.27 -0.04 -9.49
C TYR A 106 2.30 0.42 -10.50
N SER A 107 3.25 -0.45 -10.79
CA SER A 107 4.24 -0.27 -11.85
C SER A 107 4.04 -1.36 -12.90
N ASP A 108 3.90 -0.96 -14.14
CA ASP A 108 3.85 -1.84 -15.32
C ASP A 108 5.24 -2.22 -15.83
N GLU A 109 6.29 -1.61 -15.28
CA GLU A 109 7.66 -1.74 -15.76
C GLU A 109 8.21 -3.16 -15.62
N MET A 110 9.01 -3.55 -16.63
CA MET A 110 9.78 -4.80 -16.61
C MET A 110 10.90 -4.77 -15.57
N PRO A 111 11.38 -5.94 -15.09
CA PRO A 111 12.63 -6.00 -14.31
C PRO A 111 13.79 -5.34 -15.05
N ASN A 112 14.72 -4.72 -14.30
CA ASN A 112 15.94 -4.04 -14.81
C ASN A 112 15.69 -2.75 -15.58
N THR A 113 14.60 -2.06 -15.34
CA THR A 113 14.33 -0.72 -15.86
C THR A 113 15.07 0.38 -15.09
N LYS A 114 15.22 1.53 -15.72
CA LYS A 114 16.13 2.67 -15.46
C LYS A 114 16.00 3.31 -14.04
N ALA A 115 16.95 4.20 -13.72
CA ALA A 115 17.14 4.91 -12.45
C ALA A 115 15.91 5.70 -11.89
N LYS A 116 14.86 5.94 -12.67
CA LYS A 116 13.61 6.59 -12.24
C LYS A 116 12.40 5.63 -12.22
N SER A 117 12.65 4.33 -12.06
CA SER A 117 11.61 3.31 -12.06
C SER A 117 10.62 3.49 -10.91
N ARG A 118 9.32 3.25 -11.18
CA ARG A 118 8.31 3.08 -10.14
C ARG A 118 8.33 1.67 -9.54
N ARG A 119 8.91 0.70 -10.29
CA ARG A 119 8.94 -0.71 -9.91
C ARG A 119 9.75 -0.93 -8.62
N LYS A 120 9.18 -1.66 -7.65
CA LYS A 120 9.92 -2.17 -6.48
C LYS A 120 11.14 -2.98 -6.95
N PRO A 121 12.37 -2.75 -6.44
CA PRO A 121 12.70 -2.13 -5.15
C PRO A 121 12.83 -0.59 -5.15
N SER A 122 12.40 0.12 -6.19
CA SER A 122 12.31 1.58 -6.14
C SER A 122 11.32 2.03 -5.05
N PRO A 123 11.60 3.11 -4.31
CA PRO A 123 10.69 3.66 -3.32
C PRO A 123 9.59 4.53 -3.93
N ASN A 124 9.59 4.79 -5.25
CA ASN A 124 8.83 5.88 -5.85
C ASN A 124 7.33 5.79 -5.60
N MET A 125 6.70 4.60 -5.67
CA MET A 125 5.28 4.44 -5.32
C MET A 125 4.99 4.82 -3.86
N ILE A 126 5.92 4.54 -2.92
CA ILE A 126 5.79 4.92 -1.51
C ILE A 126 5.94 6.43 -1.34
N LEU A 127 6.91 7.03 -2.03
CA LEU A 127 7.16 8.48 -1.98
C LEU A 127 6.01 9.29 -2.59
N GLU A 128 5.40 8.82 -3.68
CA GLU A 128 4.17 9.37 -4.24
C GLU A 128 3.05 9.35 -3.18
N ALA A 129 2.82 8.20 -2.55
CA ALA A 129 1.81 8.07 -1.50
C ALA A 129 2.05 9.00 -0.30
N PHE A 130 3.31 9.26 0.07
CA PHE A 130 3.63 10.22 1.14
C PHE A 130 3.10 11.62 0.82
N GLN A 131 3.22 12.04 -0.43
CA GLN A 131 2.74 13.35 -0.90
C GLN A 131 1.22 13.37 -0.99
N ASP A 132 0.63 12.39 -1.66
CA ASP A 132 -0.81 12.34 -1.94
C ASP A 132 -1.66 12.25 -0.67
N HIS A 133 -1.16 11.55 0.34
CA HIS A 133 -1.90 11.28 1.58
C HIS A 133 -1.36 12.03 2.80
N ASN A 134 -0.38 12.95 2.65
CA ASN A 134 0.26 13.67 3.75
C ASN A 134 0.69 12.72 4.88
N LEU A 135 1.52 11.72 4.53
CA LEU A 135 1.93 10.67 5.46
C LEU A 135 3.12 11.08 6.32
N ASP A 136 3.19 10.49 7.51
CA ASP A 136 4.34 10.55 8.41
C ASP A 136 5.19 9.28 8.23
N PRO A 137 6.38 9.34 7.61
CA PRO A 137 7.20 8.15 7.38
C PRO A 137 7.49 7.35 8.65
N GLU A 138 7.64 8.02 9.81
CA GLU A 138 7.92 7.35 11.09
C GLU A 138 6.75 6.49 11.58
N LYS A 139 5.52 6.78 11.08
CA LYS A 139 4.29 6.05 11.42
C LYS A 139 3.80 5.17 10.27
N CYS A 140 4.68 4.93 9.29
CA CYS A 140 4.40 4.08 8.15
C CYS A 140 5.25 2.82 8.18
N PHE A 141 4.69 1.74 7.64
CA PHE A 141 5.42 0.50 7.42
C PHE A 141 4.87 -0.24 6.21
N LEU A 142 5.64 -1.20 5.72
CA LEU A 142 5.28 -2.03 4.56
C LEU A 142 5.31 -3.51 4.94
N ILE A 143 4.33 -4.25 4.44
CA ILE A 143 4.31 -5.72 4.45
C ILE A 143 4.36 -6.21 2.99
N GLY A 144 5.32 -7.04 2.68
CA GLY A 144 5.50 -7.66 1.37
C GLY A 144 5.99 -9.09 1.49
N ASP A 145 5.87 -9.89 0.44
CA ASP A 145 6.31 -11.29 0.40
C ASP A 145 7.69 -11.47 -0.25
N LYS A 146 8.26 -10.40 -0.84
CA LYS A 146 9.51 -10.45 -1.60
C LYS A 146 10.58 -9.52 -1.05
N LYS A 147 11.85 -9.87 -1.26
CA LYS A 147 13.00 -9.01 -0.91
C LYS A 147 12.91 -7.62 -1.55
N THR A 148 12.28 -7.51 -2.73
CA THR A 148 12.07 -6.22 -3.40
C THR A 148 11.15 -5.28 -2.64
N ASP A 149 10.20 -5.79 -1.86
CA ASP A 149 9.31 -5.01 -1.00
C ASP A 149 10.08 -4.42 0.17
N LEU A 150 10.85 -5.28 0.87
CA LEU A 150 11.69 -4.85 1.99
C LEU A 150 12.73 -3.81 1.55
N GLN A 151 13.31 -4.00 0.37
CA GLN A 151 14.26 -3.03 -0.17
C GLN A 151 13.57 -1.71 -0.55
N ALA A 152 12.34 -1.75 -1.09
CA ALA A 152 11.55 -0.55 -1.37
C ALA A 152 11.22 0.21 -0.08
N ALA A 153 10.82 -0.49 0.98
CA ALA A 153 10.60 0.09 2.31
C ALA A 153 11.87 0.75 2.87
N LYS A 154 13.00 0.05 2.82
CA LYS A 154 14.31 0.57 3.25
C LYS A 154 14.70 1.82 2.46
N ASN A 155 14.53 1.80 1.15
CA ASN A 155 14.84 2.94 0.27
C ASN A 155 13.91 4.14 0.52
N ALA A 156 12.66 3.90 0.94
CA ALA A 156 11.70 4.92 1.39
C ALA A 156 11.90 5.36 2.85
N LYS A 157 12.87 4.77 3.59
CA LYS A 157 13.15 5.02 5.01
C LYS A 157 11.96 4.70 5.93
N ILE A 158 11.23 3.63 5.64
CA ILE A 158 10.19 3.08 6.51
C ILE A 158 10.53 1.65 6.91
N LYS A 159 9.85 1.13 7.94
CA LYS A 159 10.00 -0.26 8.35
C LYS A 159 9.35 -1.19 7.32
N GLY A 160 10.04 -2.25 6.94
CA GLY A 160 9.52 -3.32 6.07
C GLY A 160 9.45 -4.64 6.83
N PHE A 161 8.37 -5.39 6.63
CA PHE A 161 8.14 -6.70 7.24
C PHE A 161 7.88 -7.72 6.15
N LEU A 162 8.56 -8.87 6.25
CA LEU A 162 8.34 -9.99 5.33
C LEU A 162 7.12 -10.78 5.78
N PHE A 163 6.23 -11.06 4.85
CA PHE A 163 5.13 -11.99 5.01
C PHE A 163 5.49 -13.33 4.37
N GLU A 164 5.69 -14.35 5.18
CA GLU A 164 6.10 -15.69 4.74
C GLU A 164 4.90 -16.63 4.56
N GLY A 165 3.70 -16.05 4.44
CA GLY A 165 2.46 -16.80 4.30
C GLY A 165 1.70 -16.99 5.61
N GLY A 166 0.63 -17.80 5.55
CA GLY A 166 -0.28 -18.03 6.67
C GLY A 166 -1.35 -16.95 6.80
N ASN A 167 -1.78 -16.66 8.03
CA ASN A 167 -2.85 -15.73 8.32
C ASN A 167 -2.33 -14.30 8.47
N LEU A 168 -2.76 -13.38 7.58
CA LEU A 168 -2.28 -12.00 7.56
C LEU A 168 -2.73 -11.20 8.79
N LEU A 169 -3.90 -11.49 9.38
CA LEU A 169 -4.33 -10.82 10.62
C LEU A 169 -3.38 -11.15 11.77
N VAL A 170 -3.01 -12.41 11.94
CA VAL A 170 -2.08 -12.84 13.00
C VAL A 170 -0.70 -12.19 12.78
N ASN A 171 -0.28 -12.06 11.54
CA ASN A 171 0.99 -11.41 11.20
C ASN A 171 0.98 -9.92 11.56
N ILE A 172 -0.07 -9.18 11.18
CA ILE A 172 -0.16 -7.74 11.47
C ILE A 172 -0.26 -7.47 12.97
N GLU A 173 -0.95 -8.30 13.75
CA GLU A 173 -1.04 -8.13 15.21
C GLU A 173 0.33 -8.24 15.87
N LYS A 174 1.19 -9.17 15.42
CA LYS A 174 2.58 -9.27 15.87
C LYS A 174 3.38 -8.01 15.51
N ILE A 175 3.25 -7.54 14.28
CA ILE A 175 3.92 -6.33 13.79
C ILE A 175 3.52 -5.11 14.62
N LEU A 176 2.24 -4.91 14.89
CA LEU A 176 1.73 -3.78 15.65
C LEU A 176 2.25 -3.77 17.09
N LYS A 177 2.43 -4.94 17.72
CA LYS A 177 3.08 -5.08 19.04
C LYS A 177 4.54 -4.63 18.99
N VAL A 178 5.30 -5.01 17.96
CA VAL A 178 6.71 -4.61 17.77
C VAL A 178 6.85 -3.11 17.50
N LEU A 179 5.85 -2.52 16.86
CA LEU A 179 5.83 -1.09 16.54
C LEU A 179 5.41 -0.21 17.72
N ASN A 180 4.95 -0.80 18.85
CA ASN A 180 4.43 -0.11 20.03
C ASN A 180 3.27 0.86 19.71
N PHE A 181 2.38 0.45 18.81
CA PHE A 181 1.18 1.21 18.40
C PHE A 181 -0.10 0.65 19.00
#